data_9b942b80006367d9d8fe10ce0248d428
#
_entry.id   9b942b80006367d9d8fe10ce0248d428
#
_cell.length_a   1.000
_cell.length_b   1.000
_cell.length_c   1.000
_cell.angle_alpha   90.00
_cell.angle_beta   90.00
_cell.angle_gamma   90.00
#
_symmetry.space_group_name_H-M   'P 1'
#
loop_
_entity.id
_entity.type
_entity.pdbx_description
1 polymer ?
#
loop_
_entity_poly.entity_id
_entity_poly.type
_entity_poly.pdbx_seq_one_letter_code
_entity_poly.pdbx_strand_id
1 'polypeptide(L)'
;MAKNMYTVAGDGPCNEALALRIQAGDKNAAERLISQNEGYLTELARAYTLWCEMEDLKQEAALALLDAAGHFDPTHGTKLLTYATPVMEAAMMDYAAQYSSSLSIPVSRYNQLRRVAYLCAEACDSSDAKLVKVVCGELNVSAKVAGALIKEYRTLLMQRIGEVLMPRALNLVRSYLGIGQPDEAGMTFQELAIYLNYNGLSGAEKAFKAALRKLKKDLYGGVYGRWLSAQKAIRTAKAEAEQDAG
;
A
#
# COMPACT_ATOMS: atom_id res chain seq x y z
N MET A 1 4.10 -6.07 19.64
CA MET A 1 3.46 -7.40 19.86
C MET A 1 2.17 -7.45 19.07
N ALA A 2 2.22 -7.92 17.82
CA ALA A 2 1.03 -8.12 16.99
C ALA A 2 0.30 -9.36 17.53
N LYS A 3 -0.92 -9.18 18.04
CA LYS A 3 -1.82 -10.26 18.42
C LYS A 3 -2.09 -11.12 17.19
N ASN A 4 -1.70 -12.39 17.28
CA ASN A 4 -1.97 -13.47 16.32
C ASN A 4 -3.50 -13.67 16.25
N MET A 5 -4.17 -12.98 15.31
CA MET A 5 -5.64 -12.90 15.20
C MET A 5 -6.22 -13.91 14.20
N TYR A 6 -5.38 -14.78 13.64
CA TYR A 6 -5.78 -15.77 12.64
C TYR A 6 -5.58 -17.21 13.13
N THR A 7 -6.25 -17.57 14.21
CA THR A 7 -6.58 -18.97 14.47
C THR A 7 -7.85 -19.26 13.66
N VAL A 8 -7.70 -19.92 12.51
CA VAL A 8 -8.83 -20.49 11.79
C VAL A 8 -9.43 -21.58 12.69
N ALA A 9 -10.54 -21.27 13.34
CA ALA A 9 -11.40 -22.26 13.97
C ALA A 9 -12.17 -22.98 12.83
N GLY A 10 -11.56 -24.03 12.29
CA GLY A 10 -12.19 -24.87 11.27
C GLY A 10 -11.76 -26.31 11.49
N ASP A 11 -12.68 -27.25 11.36
CA ASP A 11 -12.53 -28.72 11.47
C ASP A 11 -11.58 -29.33 10.41
N GLY A 12 -10.56 -28.59 9.97
CA GLY A 12 -9.60 -28.99 8.97
C GLY A 12 -8.22 -29.33 9.56
N PRO A 13 -7.36 -30.07 8.81
CA PRO A 13 -5.99 -30.35 9.23
C PRO A 13 -5.24 -29.04 9.45
N CYS A 14 -4.41 -28.96 10.51
CA CYS A 14 -3.59 -27.78 10.77
C CYS A 14 -2.54 -27.59 9.65
N ASN A 15 -2.01 -26.37 9.54
CA ASN A 15 -1.01 -26.03 8.52
C ASN A 15 0.22 -26.94 8.54
N GLU A 16 0.65 -27.32 9.74
CA GLU A 16 1.80 -28.22 9.95
C GLU A 16 1.53 -29.62 9.41
N ALA A 17 0.32 -30.16 9.63
CA ALA A 17 -0.08 -31.46 9.09
C ALA A 17 -0.18 -31.40 7.55
N LEU A 18 -0.64 -30.29 6.99
CA LEU A 18 -0.66 -30.09 5.53
C LEU A 18 0.75 -30.01 4.95
N ALA A 19 1.69 -29.34 5.63
CA ALA A 19 3.09 -29.28 5.20
C ALA A 19 3.70 -30.69 5.10
N LEU A 20 3.51 -31.54 6.09
CA LEU A 20 4.00 -32.93 6.07
C LEU A 20 3.37 -33.75 4.91
N ARG A 21 2.09 -33.52 4.62
CA ARG A 21 1.43 -34.17 3.46
C ARG A 21 1.97 -33.68 2.13
N ILE A 22 2.30 -32.38 2.01
CA ILE A 22 2.95 -31.80 0.83
C ILE A 22 4.31 -32.44 0.60
N GLN A 23 5.11 -32.59 1.66
CA GLN A 23 6.40 -33.28 1.60
C GLN A 23 6.27 -34.75 1.18
N ALA A 24 5.14 -35.38 1.50
CA ALA A 24 4.81 -36.73 1.04
C ALA A 24 4.24 -36.77 -0.39
N GLY A 25 4.14 -35.63 -1.10
CA GLY A 25 3.70 -35.53 -2.48
C GLY A 25 2.18 -35.39 -2.69
N ASP A 26 1.42 -35.05 -1.65
CA ASP A 26 -0.03 -34.86 -1.73
C ASP A 26 -0.37 -33.48 -2.33
N LYS A 27 -0.78 -33.46 -3.59
CA LYS A 27 -1.18 -32.25 -4.31
C LYS A 27 -2.45 -31.58 -3.72
N ASN A 28 -3.38 -32.37 -3.22
CA ASN A 28 -4.60 -31.82 -2.61
C ASN A 28 -4.31 -31.08 -1.30
N ALA A 29 -3.24 -31.46 -0.60
CA ALA A 29 -2.77 -30.76 0.58
C ALA A 29 -2.24 -29.36 0.25
N ALA A 30 -1.59 -29.19 -0.91
CA ALA A 30 -1.10 -27.89 -1.38
C ALA A 30 -2.24 -26.91 -1.67
N GLU A 31 -3.26 -27.33 -2.42
CA GLU A 31 -4.43 -26.50 -2.71
C GLU A 31 -5.16 -26.12 -1.42
N ARG A 32 -5.29 -27.06 -0.49
CA ARG A 32 -5.92 -26.83 0.79
C ARG A 32 -5.15 -25.85 1.67
N LEU A 33 -3.81 -25.95 1.67
CA LEU A 33 -2.95 -25.03 2.41
C LEU A 33 -3.12 -23.60 1.92
N ILE A 34 -3.15 -23.39 0.59
CA ILE A 34 -3.38 -22.06 0.01
C ILE A 34 -4.77 -21.55 0.37
N SER A 35 -5.81 -22.34 0.12
CA SER A 35 -7.20 -21.89 0.30
C SER A 35 -7.53 -21.54 1.75
N GLN A 36 -7.07 -22.32 2.72
CA GLN A 36 -7.32 -22.02 4.13
C GLN A 36 -6.53 -20.83 4.67
N ASN A 37 -5.44 -20.42 3.98
CA ASN A 37 -4.61 -19.28 4.35
C ASN A 37 -4.80 -18.08 3.43
N GLU A 38 -5.79 -18.08 2.52
CA GLU A 38 -6.01 -16.98 1.56
C GLU A 38 -6.17 -15.61 2.23
N GLY A 39 -6.86 -15.55 3.35
CA GLY A 39 -7.00 -14.32 4.14
C GLY A 39 -5.67 -13.80 4.67
N TYR A 40 -4.78 -14.69 5.09
CA TYR A 40 -3.45 -14.33 5.56
C TYR A 40 -2.55 -13.87 4.41
N LEU A 41 -2.57 -14.55 3.26
CA LEU A 41 -1.85 -14.15 2.05
C LEU A 41 -2.31 -12.77 1.57
N THR A 42 -3.62 -12.51 1.58
CA THR A 42 -4.19 -11.21 1.24
C THR A 42 -3.72 -10.11 2.19
N GLU A 43 -3.65 -10.40 3.49
CA GLU A 43 -3.18 -9.41 4.48
C GLU A 43 -1.71 -9.06 4.29
N LEU A 44 -0.85 -10.04 4.06
CA LEU A 44 0.57 -9.80 3.75
C LEU A 44 0.74 -9.01 2.45
N ALA A 45 0.02 -9.39 1.38
CA ALA A 45 0.10 -8.75 0.07
C ALA A 45 -0.30 -7.27 0.11
N ARG A 46 -1.19 -6.84 1.02
CA ARG A 46 -1.62 -5.44 1.17
C ARG A 46 -0.48 -4.45 1.32
N ALA A 47 0.62 -4.85 1.95
CA ALA A 47 1.77 -3.98 2.15
C ALA A 47 2.47 -3.62 0.83
N TYR A 48 2.24 -4.37 -0.23
CA TYR A 48 2.92 -4.28 -1.53
C TYR A 48 2.01 -3.81 -2.67
N THR A 49 0.71 -3.66 -2.46
CA THR A 49 -0.28 -3.27 -3.49
C THR A 49 -0.06 -1.87 -4.07
N LEU A 50 0.78 -1.06 -3.46
CA LEU A 50 1.22 0.21 -4.01
C LEU A 50 1.96 0.01 -5.35
N TRP A 51 2.60 -1.12 -5.51
CA TRP A 51 3.60 -1.38 -6.53
C TRP A 51 3.15 -2.41 -7.56
N CYS A 52 2.30 -3.34 -7.15
CA CYS A 52 1.87 -4.48 -7.97
C CYS A 52 0.39 -4.81 -7.73
N GLU A 53 -0.18 -5.57 -8.64
CA GLU A 53 -1.54 -6.09 -8.50
C GLU A 53 -1.62 -7.08 -7.33
N MET A 54 -2.77 -7.06 -6.64
CA MET A 54 -3.01 -7.90 -5.47
C MET A 54 -2.91 -9.38 -5.79
N GLU A 55 -3.48 -9.79 -6.92
CA GLU A 55 -3.53 -11.21 -7.30
C GLU A 55 -2.14 -11.75 -7.61
N ASP A 56 -1.29 -10.98 -8.28
CA ASP A 56 0.09 -11.36 -8.56
C ASP A 56 0.88 -11.56 -7.26
N LEU A 57 0.74 -10.61 -6.33
CA LEU A 57 1.39 -10.70 -5.02
C LEU A 57 0.89 -11.90 -4.20
N LYS A 58 -0.40 -12.23 -4.28
CA LYS A 58 -0.96 -13.41 -3.63
C LYS A 58 -0.40 -14.71 -4.25
N GLN A 59 -0.21 -14.75 -5.56
CA GLN A 59 0.38 -15.90 -6.24
C GLN A 59 1.83 -16.11 -5.80
N GLU A 60 2.64 -15.04 -5.76
CA GLU A 60 4.02 -15.10 -5.28
C GLU A 60 4.09 -15.56 -3.81
N ALA A 61 3.24 -15.02 -2.96
CA ALA A 61 3.16 -15.45 -1.57
C ALA A 61 2.72 -16.92 -1.43
N ALA A 62 1.79 -17.38 -2.27
CA ALA A 62 1.33 -18.76 -2.26
C ALA A 62 2.45 -19.73 -2.72
N LEU A 63 3.20 -19.37 -3.76
CA LEU A 63 4.36 -20.16 -4.21
C LEU A 63 5.43 -20.25 -3.11
N ALA A 64 5.74 -19.12 -2.47
CA ALA A 64 6.69 -19.08 -1.36
C ALA A 64 6.20 -19.86 -0.13
N LEU A 65 4.90 -19.88 0.15
CA LEU A 65 4.30 -20.70 1.22
C LEU A 65 4.45 -22.19 0.92
N LEU A 66 4.24 -22.62 -0.33
CA LEU A 66 4.41 -24.02 -0.73
C LEU A 66 5.88 -24.45 -0.67
N ASP A 67 6.79 -23.59 -1.08
CA ASP A 67 8.23 -23.85 -0.96
C ASP A 67 8.64 -23.98 0.51
N ALA A 68 8.23 -23.06 1.35
CA ALA A 68 8.45 -23.12 2.79
C ALA A 68 7.85 -24.39 3.43
N ALA A 69 6.65 -24.81 3.02
CA ALA A 69 6.02 -26.03 3.49
C ALA A 69 6.82 -27.28 3.10
N GLY A 70 7.45 -27.28 1.92
CA GLY A 70 8.33 -28.36 1.46
C GLY A 70 9.58 -28.55 2.33
N HIS A 71 10.05 -27.49 2.99
CA HIS A 71 11.26 -27.48 3.81
C HIS A 71 10.97 -27.38 5.32
N PHE A 72 9.69 -27.34 5.69
CA PHE A 72 9.28 -27.12 7.10
C PHE A 72 9.56 -28.37 7.97
N ASP A 73 10.19 -28.13 9.12
CA ASP A 73 10.41 -29.16 10.14
C ASP A 73 9.62 -28.80 11.43
N PRO A 74 8.57 -29.56 11.76
CA PRO A 74 7.76 -29.31 12.95
C PRO A 74 8.51 -29.60 14.27
N THR A 75 9.65 -30.29 14.24
CA THR A 75 10.42 -30.61 15.46
C THR A 75 11.02 -29.37 16.12
N HIS A 76 11.17 -28.27 15.38
CA HIS A 76 11.63 -26.98 15.90
C HIS A 76 10.58 -26.24 16.76
N GLY A 77 9.34 -26.74 16.88
CA GLY A 77 8.29 -26.16 17.71
C GLY A 77 7.73 -24.83 17.22
N THR A 78 8.08 -24.40 16.01
CA THR A 78 7.55 -23.19 15.37
C THR A 78 6.31 -23.53 14.53
N LYS A 79 5.39 -22.57 14.38
CA LYS A 79 4.26 -22.72 13.47
C LYS A 79 4.69 -22.51 12.01
N LEU A 80 4.09 -23.25 11.07
CA LEU A 80 4.39 -23.11 9.64
C LEU A 80 4.30 -21.68 9.17
N LEU A 81 3.22 -20.94 9.47
CA LEU A 81 3.08 -19.55 9.02
C LEU A 81 4.15 -18.62 9.60
N THR A 82 4.58 -18.84 10.84
CA THR A 82 5.68 -18.07 11.44
C THR A 82 7.00 -18.30 10.70
N TYR A 83 7.26 -19.54 10.30
CA TYR A 83 8.42 -19.92 9.51
C TYR A 83 8.35 -19.37 8.07
N ALA A 84 7.19 -19.46 7.42
CA ALA A 84 7.00 -19.10 6.03
C ALA A 84 6.87 -17.58 5.81
N THR A 85 6.43 -16.78 6.81
CA THR A 85 6.19 -15.34 6.65
C THR A 85 7.39 -14.58 6.08
N PRO A 86 8.63 -14.72 6.59
CA PRO A 86 9.79 -14.01 6.03
C PRO A 86 10.07 -14.40 4.58
N VAL A 87 9.83 -15.67 4.21
CA VAL A 87 10.04 -16.17 2.84
C VAL A 87 8.99 -15.57 1.89
N MET A 88 7.73 -15.55 2.31
CA MET A 88 6.63 -14.94 1.56
C MET A 88 6.84 -13.42 1.37
N GLU A 89 7.24 -12.72 2.43
CA GLU A 89 7.54 -11.28 2.35
C GLU A 89 8.71 -10.99 1.42
N ALA A 90 9.77 -11.81 1.45
CA ALA A 90 10.91 -11.68 0.54
C ALA A 90 10.49 -11.90 -0.92
N ALA A 91 9.72 -12.94 -1.21
CA ALA A 91 9.23 -13.23 -2.56
C ALA A 91 8.36 -12.09 -3.12
N MET A 92 7.40 -11.60 -2.33
CA MET A 92 6.56 -10.45 -2.74
C MET A 92 7.39 -9.17 -2.93
N MET A 93 8.42 -8.96 -2.12
CA MET A 93 9.30 -7.80 -2.23
C MET A 93 10.16 -7.87 -3.50
N ASP A 94 10.72 -9.04 -3.81
CA ASP A 94 11.51 -9.26 -5.02
C ASP A 94 10.64 -9.10 -6.27
N TYR A 95 9.44 -9.67 -6.28
CA TYR A 95 8.46 -9.50 -7.35
C TYR A 95 8.11 -8.01 -7.53
N ALA A 96 7.79 -7.31 -6.45
CA ALA A 96 7.45 -5.89 -6.49
C ALA A 96 8.64 -5.03 -6.97
N ALA A 97 9.87 -5.34 -6.59
CA ALA A 97 11.06 -4.64 -7.08
C ALA A 97 11.29 -4.84 -8.58
N GLN A 98 10.94 -6.03 -9.08
CA GLN A 98 11.13 -6.38 -10.49
C GLN A 98 10.02 -5.82 -11.40
N TYR A 99 8.77 -5.82 -10.94
CA TYR A 99 7.59 -5.53 -11.79
C TYR A 99 6.83 -4.25 -11.44
N SER A 100 7.26 -3.49 -10.42
CA SER A 100 6.57 -2.28 -9.96
C SER A 100 6.60 -1.10 -10.94
N SER A 101 7.45 -1.14 -11.95
CA SER A 101 7.58 -0.08 -12.95
C SER A 101 8.06 -0.64 -14.29
N SER A 102 7.97 0.18 -15.36
CA SER A 102 8.52 -0.15 -16.68
C SER A 102 10.03 -0.46 -16.66
N LEU A 103 10.73 -0.05 -15.60
CA LEU A 103 12.14 -0.33 -15.34
C LEU A 103 12.24 -1.04 -13.99
N SER A 104 12.87 -2.21 -13.97
CA SER A 104 13.21 -2.90 -12.73
C SER A 104 14.10 -2.01 -11.86
N ILE A 105 13.73 -1.85 -10.59
CA ILE A 105 14.52 -1.09 -9.62
C ILE A 105 15.25 -2.04 -8.67
N PRO A 106 16.46 -1.71 -8.20
CA PRO A 106 17.16 -2.53 -7.21
C PRO A 106 16.33 -2.69 -5.92
N VAL A 107 16.34 -3.88 -5.33
CA VAL A 107 15.60 -4.21 -4.09
C VAL A 107 15.92 -3.21 -2.96
N SER A 108 17.18 -2.77 -2.84
CA SER A 108 17.59 -1.75 -1.86
C SER A 108 16.87 -0.42 -2.08
N ARG A 109 16.67 0.01 -3.33
CA ARG A 109 15.93 1.22 -3.67
C ARG A 109 14.45 1.06 -3.40
N TYR A 110 13.88 -0.10 -3.74
CA TYR A 110 12.50 -0.44 -3.43
C TYR A 110 12.24 -0.36 -1.91
N ASN A 111 13.12 -0.94 -1.09
CA ASN A 111 13.01 -0.87 0.37
C ASN A 111 13.06 0.57 0.91
N GLN A 112 13.94 1.42 0.35
CA GLN A 112 13.97 2.83 0.70
C GLN A 112 12.64 3.53 0.37
N LEU A 113 12.10 3.31 -0.82
CA LEU A 113 10.82 3.90 -1.25
C LEU A 113 9.64 3.39 -0.41
N ARG A 114 9.63 2.11 -0.07
CA ARG A 114 8.62 1.52 0.84
C ARG A 114 8.69 2.18 2.23
N ARG A 115 9.90 2.40 2.77
CA ARG A 115 10.06 3.10 4.06
C ARG A 115 9.61 4.55 3.96
N VAL A 116 9.95 5.25 2.87
CA VAL A 116 9.46 6.60 2.61
C VAL A 116 7.93 6.64 2.52
N ALA A 117 7.30 5.66 1.86
CA ALA A 117 5.85 5.54 1.79
C ALA A 117 5.21 5.46 3.19
N TYR A 118 5.79 4.64 4.06
CA TYR A 118 5.35 4.52 5.45
C TYR A 118 5.50 5.84 6.22
N LEU A 119 6.66 6.49 6.13
CA LEU A 119 6.93 7.76 6.79
C LEU A 119 6.04 8.90 6.27
N CYS A 120 5.77 8.94 4.97
CA CYS A 120 4.81 9.88 4.40
C CYS A 120 3.39 9.66 4.93
N ALA A 121 2.99 8.41 5.17
CA ALA A 121 1.68 8.10 5.72
C ALA A 121 1.55 8.50 7.21
N GLU A 122 2.63 8.37 7.98
CA GLU A 122 2.65 8.77 9.39
C GLU A 122 2.77 10.29 9.57
N ALA A 123 3.54 10.94 8.71
CA ALA A 123 3.85 12.38 8.80
C ALA A 123 2.89 13.27 8.02
N CYS A 124 1.64 12.84 7.83
CA CYS A 124 0.67 13.53 6.95
C CYS A 124 0.40 15.00 7.29
N ASP A 125 0.59 15.39 8.54
CA ASP A 125 0.37 16.78 9.01
C ASP A 125 1.65 17.63 9.00
N SER A 126 2.73 17.10 8.45
CA SER A 126 4.05 17.73 8.49
C SER A 126 4.37 18.48 7.20
N SER A 127 4.99 19.68 7.34
CA SER A 127 5.58 20.36 6.19
C SER A 127 6.65 19.51 5.51
N ASP A 128 6.87 19.71 4.21
CA ASP A 128 7.89 18.99 3.44
C ASP A 128 9.28 19.03 4.09
N ALA A 129 9.64 20.16 4.70
CA ALA A 129 10.89 20.30 5.42
C ALA A 129 11.00 19.38 6.65
N LYS A 130 9.89 19.15 7.38
CA LYS A 130 9.85 18.20 8.49
C LYS A 130 9.92 16.77 7.98
N LEU A 131 9.20 16.45 6.91
CA LEU A 131 9.23 15.12 6.29
C LEU A 131 10.63 14.77 5.80
N VAL A 132 11.35 15.71 5.13
CA VAL A 132 12.73 15.50 4.72
C VAL A 132 13.62 15.19 5.93
N LYS A 133 13.49 15.91 7.05
CA LYS A 133 14.26 15.63 8.27
C LYS A 133 13.98 14.25 8.84
N VAL A 134 12.72 13.81 8.86
CA VAL A 134 12.33 12.48 9.33
C VAL A 134 12.96 11.40 8.45
N VAL A 135 12.84 11.54 7.13
CA VAL A 135 13.42 10.58 6.18
C VAL A 135 14.95 10.54 6.28
N CYS A 136 15.61 11.69 6.48
CA CYS A 136 17.06 11.75 6.71
C CYS A 136 17.47 10.93 7.95
N GLY A 137 16.76 11.10 9.06
CA GLY A 137 17.05 10.38 10.31
C GLY A 137 16.83 8.87 10.18
N GLU A 138 15.70 8.48 9.61
CA GLU A 138 15.31 7.07 9.51
C GLU A 138 16.14 6.26 8.51
N LEU A 139 16.49 6.86 7.37
CA LEU A 139 17.25 6.18 6.32
C LEU A 139 18.75 6.46 6.37
N ASN A 140 19.19 7.33 7.29
CA ASN A 140 20.58 7.79 7.40
C ASN A 140 21.13 8.31 6.06
N VAL A 141 20.37 9.18 5.38
CA VAL A 141 20.71 9.77 4.09
C VAL A 141 20.77 11.30 4.15
N SER A 142 21.43 11.93 3.19
CA SER A 142 21.48 13.39 3.10
C SER A 142 20.11 13.98 2.73
N ALA A 143 19.87 15.25 3.08
CA ALA A 143 18.63 15.96 2.76
C ALA A 143 18.32 15.98 1.26
N LYS A 144 19.35 16.06 0.41
CA LYS A 144 19.22 15.99 -1.05
C LYS A 144 18.67 14.63 -1.49
N VAL A 145 19.20 13.54 -0.94
CA VAL A 145 18.76 12.17 -1.24
C VAL A 145 17.35 11.92 -0.69
N ALA A 146 17.06 12.37 0.53
CA ALA A 146 15.74 12.26 1.12
C ALA A 146 14.67 12.99 0.27
N GLY A 147 14.95 14.21 -0.17
CA GLY A 147 14.06 14.96 -1.06
C GLY A 147 13.85 14.27 -2.41
N ALA A 148 14.89 13.70 -2.99
CA ALA A 148 14.79 12.92 -4.22
C ALA A 148 13.92 11.66 -4.04
N LEU A 149 14.08 10.93 -2.92
CA LEU A 149 13.28 9.76 -2.58
C LEU A 149 11.79 10.11 -2.40
N ILE A 150 11.49 11.19 -1.70
CA ILE A 150 10.12 11.67 -1.50
C ILE A 150 9.48 12.02 -2.85
N LYS A 151 10.21 12.73 -3.71
CA LYS A 151 9.73 13.11 -5.05
C LYS A 151 9.46 11.87 -5.91
N GLU A 152 10.39 10.92 -5.92
CA GLU A 152 10.23 9.66 -6.67
C GLU A 152 9.03 8.86 -6.16
N TYR A 153 8.89 8.70 -4.85
CA TYR A 153 7.72 8.06 -4.25
C TYR A 153 6.41 8.73 -4.68
N ARG A 154 6.33 10.08 -4.61
CA ARG A 154 5.14 10.83 -5.03
C ARG A 154 4.83 10.64 -6.52
N THR A 155 5.86 10.51 -7.36
CA THR A 155 5.68 10.26 -8.80
C THR A 155 5.08 8.88 -9.05
N LEU A 156 5.64 7.84 -8.43
CA LEU A 156 5.12 6.47 -8.50
C LEU A 156 3.69 6.38 -7.96
N LEU A 157 3.43 7.08 -6.84
CA LEU A 157 2.11 7.19 -6.25
C LEU A 157 1.09 7.74 -7.25
N MET A 158 1.43 8.83 -7.94
CA MET A 158 0.54 9.46 -8.91
C MET A 158 0.34 8.61 -10.16
N GLN A 159 1.36 7.89 -10.59
CA GLN A 159 1.24 6.92 -11.68
C GLN A 159 0.22 5.84 -11.31
N ARG A 160 0.36 5.22 -10.14
CA ARG A 160 -0.57 4.17 -9.67
C ARG A 160 -2.00 4.67 -9.52
N ILE A 161 -2.21 5.87 -8.97
CA ILE A 161 -3.53 6.50 -8.92
C ILE A 161 -4.11 6.67 -10.33
N GLY A 162 -3.27 7.01 -11.32
CA GLY A 162 -3.66 7.18 -12.71
C GLY A 162 -4.12 5.88 -13.38
N GLU A 163 -3.59 4.73 -12.98
CA GLU A 163 -4.01 3.42 -13.47
C GLU A 163 -5.40 3.03 -12.94
N VAL A 164 -5.71 3.42 -11.70
CA VAL A 164 -6.97 3.08 -11.03
C VAL A 164 -8.12 4.02 -11.41
N LEU A 165 -7.82 5.33 -11.51
CA LEU A 165 -8.83 6.35 -11.73
C LEU A 165 -8.95 6.72 -13.21
N MET A 166 -10.20 6.91 -13.65
CA MET A 166 -10.48 7.54 -14.96
C MET A 166 -9.90 8.97 -15.00
N PRO A 167 -9.48 9.48 -16.18
CA PRO A 167 -8.78 10.77 -16.31
C PRO A 167 -9.47 11.94 -15.60
N ARG A 168 -10.80 12.02 -15.66
CA ARG A 168 -11.57 13.09 -15.00
C ARG A 168 -11.48 12.99 -13.47
N ALA A 169 -11.57 11.78 -12.92
CA ALA A 169 -11.44 11.55 -11.48
C ALA A 169 -10.01 11.77 -11.00
N LEU A 170 -9.01 11.38 -11.80
CA LEU A 170 -7.61 11.65 -11.54
C LEU A 170 -7.33 13.16 -11.49
N ASN A 171 -7.81 13.93 -12.47
CA ASN A 171 -7.67 15.38 -12.49
C ASN A 171 -8.34 16.04 -11.28
N LEU A 172 -9.52 15.56 -10.89
CA LEU A 172 -10.21 16.02 -9.68
C LEU A 172 -9.35 15.82 -8.42
N VAL A 173 -8.79 14.63 -8.23
CA VAL A 173 -7.93 14.31 -7.07
C VAL A 173 -6.65 15.13 -7.11
N ARG A 174 -5.98 15.23 -8.27
CA ARG A 174 -4.75 16.02 -8.42
C ARG A 174 -4.95 17.50 -8.11
N SER A 175 -5.98 18.09 -8.71
CA SER A 175 -6.27 19.53 -8.53
C SER A 175 -6.73 19.85 -7.11
N TYR A 176 -7.51 18.95 -6.47
CA TYR A 176 -7.88 19.09 -5.06
C TYR A 176 -6.66 19.05 -4.14
N LEU A 177 -5.70 18.16 -4.40
CA LEU A 177 -4.50 18.00 -3.58
C LEU A 177 -3.37 19.00 -3.95
N GLY A 178 -3.54 19.82 -5.00
CA GLY A 178 -2.51 20.74 -5.49
C GLY A 178 -1.31 20.05 -6.12
N ILE A 179 -1.44 18.76 -6.48
CA ILE A 179 -0.33 17.99 -7.02
C ILE A 179 -0.06 18.42 -8.47
N GLY A 180 1.15 18.96 -8.71
CA GLY A 180 1.57 19.46 -10.00
C GLY A 180 1.07 20.87 -10.34
N GLN A 181 0.51 21.59 -9.35
CA GLN A 181 0.27 23.02 -9.45
C GLN A 181 1.55 23.80 -9.11
N PRO A 182 1.79 24.98 -9.73
CA PRO A 182 3.03 25.73 -9.53
C PRO A 182 3.27 26.19 -8.10
N ASP A 183 2.21 26.45 -7.36
CA ASP A 183 2.20 26.90 -5.95
C ASP A 183 1.86 25.79 -4.96
N GLU A 184 1.68 24.55 -5.44
CA GLU A 184 1.20 23.41 -4.66
C GLU A 184 -0.12 23.67 -3.91
N ALA A 185 -0.82 24.78 -4.22
CA ALA A 185 -2.12 25.10 -3.66
C ALA A 185 -3.19 24.21 -4.30
N GLY A 186 -3.99 23.58 -3.47
CA GLY A 186 -5.11 22.79 -3.97
C GLY A 186 -6.35 23.63 -4.16
N MET A 187 -7.17 23.25 -5.12
CA MET A 187 -8.44 23.91 -5.41
C MET A 187 -9.53 23.50 -4.42
N THR A 188 -10.42 24.40 -4.10
CA THR A 188 -11.65 24.11 -3.35
C THR A 188 -12.65 23.30 -4.20
N PHE A 189 -13.64 22.67 -3.57
CA PHE A 189 -14.69 21.99 -4.34
C PHE A 189 -15.55 22.94 -5.19
N GLN A 190 -15.65 24.20 -4.81
CA GLN A 190 -16.34 25.23 -5.64
C GLN A 190 -15.56 25.49 -6.92
N GLU A 191 -14.27 25.75 -6.82
CA GLU A 191 -13.38 25.96 -7.99
C GLU A 191 -13.33 24.72 -8.86
N LEU A 192 -13.22 23.52 -8.28
CA LEU A 192 -13.24 22.25 -8.99
C LEU A 192 -14.56 21.99 -9.72
N ALA A 193 -15.68 22.40 -9.13
CA ALA A 193 -16.98 22.27 -9.78
C ALA A 193 -17.04 23.10 -11.08
N ILE A 194 -16.47 24.29 -11.06
CA ILE A 194 -16.37 25.16 -12.23
C ILE A 194 -15.34 24.60 -13.22
N TYR A 195 -14.13 24.32 -12.73
CA TYR A 195 -13.00 23.88 -13.57
C TYR A 195 -13.26 22.57 -14.32
N LEU A 196 -13.87 21.58 -13.64
CA LEU A 196 -14.15 20.26 -14.20
C LEU A 196 -15.61 20.07 -14.65
N ASN A 197 -16.39 21.15 -14.65
CA ASN A 197 -17.80 21.15 -15.08
C ASN A 197 -18.65 20.11 -14.33
N TYR A 198 -18.65 20.16 -13.01
CA TYR A 198 -19.56 19.40 -12.16
C TYR A 198 -20.82 20.21 -11.84
N ASN A 199 -21.91 19.52 -11.52
CA ASN A 199 -23.17 20.15 -11.09
C ASN A 199 -23.04 20.75 -9.66
N GLY A 200 -22.26 21.83 -9.54
CA GLY A 200 -21.99 22.52 -8.30
C GLY A 200 -21.07 21.77 -7.33
N LEU A 201 -20.84 22.39 -6.17
CA LEU A 201 -19.97 21.88 -5.09
C LEU A 201 -20.32 20.43 -4.70
N SER A 202 -21.60 20.12 -4.48
CA SER A 202 -22.06 18.78 -4.09
C SER A 202 -21.73 17.71 -5.15
N GLY A 203 -21.76 18.08 -6.45
CA GLY A 203 -21.36 17.18 -7.53
C GLY A 203 -19.87 16.85 -7.49
N ALA A 204 -19.00 17.84 -7.32
CA ALA A 204 -17.56 17.66 -7.20
C ALA A 204 -17.20 16.84 -5.94
N GLU A 205 -17.84 17.12 -4.79
CA GLU A 205 -17.61 16.36 -3.55
C GLU A 205 -18.05 14.88 -3.66
N LYS A 206 -19.21 14.61 -4.27
CA LYS A 206 -19.66 13.24 -4.51
C LYS A 206 -18.69 12.48 -5.42
N ALA A 207 -18.22 13.14 -6.50
CA ALA A 207 -17.24 12.54 -7.41
C ALA A 207 -15.90 12.26 -6.70
N PHE A 208 -15.44 13.16 -5.85
CA PHE A 208 -14.24 12.96 -5.04
C PHE A 208 -14.39 11.80 -4.06
N LYS A 209 -15.50 11.72 -3.33
CA LYS A 209 -15.80 10.59 -2.44
C LYS A 209 -15.89 9.25 -3.19
N ALA A 210 -16.41 9.27 -4.43
CA ALA A 210 -16.45 8.08 -5.28
C ALA A 210 -15.05 7.65 -5.74
N ALA A 211 -14.19 8.61 -6.12
CA ALA A 211 -12.79 8.35 -6.48
C ALA A 211 -12.02 7.76 -5.29
N LEU A 212 -12.16 8.34 -4.08
CA LEU A 212 -11.55 7.81 -2.87
C LEU A 212 -12.02 6.39 -2.53
N ARG A 213 -13.33 6.10 -2.70
CA ARG A 213 -13.86 4.74 -2.49
C ARG A 213 -13.27 3.74 -3.47
N LYS A 214 -13.10 4.14 -4.74
CA LYS A 214 -12.49 3.29 -5.77
C LYS A 214 -11.03 3.00 -5.42
N LEU A 215 -10.23 4.03 -5.11
CA LEU A 215 -8.84 3.88 -4.66
C LEU A 215 -8.74 3.00 -3.40
N LYS A 216 -9.62 3.22 -2.42
CA LYS A 216 -9.63 2.44 -1.19
C LYS A 216 -9.97 0.98 -1.44
N LYS A 217 -10.88 0.69 -2.38
CA LYS A 217 -11.24 -0.69 -2.75
C LYS A 217 -10.09 -1.37 -3.48
N ASP A 218 -9.48 -0.72 -4.46
CA ASP A 218 -8.38 -1.24 -5.25
C ASP A 218 -7.13 -1.47 -4.40
N LEU A 219 -6.79 -0.51 -3.55
CA LEU A 219 -5.62 -0.56 -2.67
C LEU A 219 -5.92 -1.18 -1.29
N TYR A 220 -7.09 -1.76 -1.09
CA TYR A 220 -7.53 -2.41 0.15
C TYR A 220 -7.31 -1.56 1.41
N GLY A 221 -7.44 -0.24 1.30
CA GLY A 221 -7.22 0.69 2.40
C GLY A 221 -5.76 0.86 2.84
N GLY A 222 -4.80 0.43 2.02
CA GLY A 222 -3.37 0.54 2.27
C GLY A 222 -2.87 1.98 2.49
N VAL A 223 -1.56 2.16 2.43
CA VAL A 223 -0.84 3.43 2.67
C VAL A 223 -1.44 4.61 1.89
N TYR A 224 -1.92 4.39 0.69
CA TYR A 224 -2.61 5.38 -0.14
C TYR A 224 -3.91 5.91 0.46
N GLY A 225 -4.79 5.03 0.87
CA GLY A 225 -6.07 5.45 1.44
C GLY A 225 -5.86 6.28 2.69
N ARG A 226 -4.87 5.93 3.51
CA ARG A 226 -4.48 6.70 4.71
C ARG A 226 -3.88 8.05 4.32
N TRP A 227 -2.96 8.09 3.36
CA TRP A 227 -2.34 9.32 2.88
C TRP A 227 -3.38 10.29 2.29
N LEU A 228 -4.26 9.80 1.39
CA LEU A 228 -5.33 10.63 0.81
C LEU A 228 -6.32 11.12 1.86
N SER A 229 -6.67 10.29 2.85
CA SER A 229 -7.58 10.67 3.93
C SER A 229 -6.94 11.73 4.82
N ALA A 230 -5.65 11.61 5.11
CA ALA A 230 -4.91 12.57 5.91
C ALA A 230 -4.71 13.89 5.17
N GLN A 231 -4.34 13.89 3.90
CA GLN A 231 -4.26 15.11 3.08
C GLN A 231 -5.61 15.87 3.05
N LYS A 232 -6.71 15.13 3.03
CA LYS A 232 -8.03 15.73 3.14
C LYS A 232 -8.26 16.39 4.50
N ALA A 233 -7.92 15.71 5.60
CA ALA A 233 -8.08 16.22 6.95
C ALA A 233 -7.29 17.53 7.19
N ILE A 234 -6.04 17.56 6.70
CA ILE A 234 -5.19 18.77 6.77
C ILE A 234 -5.85 19.96 6.07
N ARG A 235 -6.39 19.74 4.86
CA ARG A 235 -7.05 20.82 4.11
C ARG A 235 -8.32 21.31 4.76
N THR A 236 -9.12 20.37 5.29
CA THR A 236 -10.33 20.75 6.04
C THR A 236 -9.94 21.60 7.25
N ALA A 237 -8.93 21.17 8.03
CA ALA A 237 -8.44 21.92 9.18
C ALA A 237 -7.85 23.30 8.80
N LYS A 238 -7.13 23.40 7.67
CA LYS A 238 -6.64 24.68 7.17
C LYS A 238 -7.78 25.61 6.77
N ALA A 239 -8.77 25.09 6.04
CA ALA A 239 -9.93 25.89 5.62
C ALA A 239 -10.78 26.36 6.82
N GLU A 240 -10.93 25.53 7.85
CA GLU A 240 -11.61 25.91 9.11
C GLU A 240 -10.81 26.98 9.86
N ALA A 241 -9.48 26.82 9.97
CA ALA A 241 -8.62 27.82 10.63
C ALA A 241 -8.57 29.17 9.90
N GLU A 242 -8.69 29.17 8.56
CA GLU A 242 -8.79 30.40 7.76
C GLU A 242 -10.16 31.08 7.90
N GLN A 243 -11.23 30.34 8.15
CA GLN A 243 -12.56 30.85 8.40
C GLN A 243 -12.71 31.42 9.83
N ASP A 244 -12.00 30.85 10.81
CA ASP A 244 -12.03 31.35 12.22
C ASP A 244 -11.10 32.56 12.43
N ALA A 245 -10.19 32.84 11.48
CA ALA A 245 -9.24 33.96 11.55
C ALA A 245 -9.71 35.23 10.79
N GLY A 246 -10.86 35.22 10.13
CA GLY A 246 -11.45 36.31 9.36
C GLY A 246 -12.76 36.80 9.95
#